data_e1287a15b781a518fa976b6341aa6832
#
_entry.id   e1287a15b781a518fa976b6341aa6832
#
_cell.length_a   1.000
_cell.length_b   1.000
_cell.length_c   1.000
_cell.angle_alpha   90.00
_cell.angle_beta   90.00
_cell.angle_gamma   90.00
#
_symmetry.space_group_name_H-M   'P 1'
#
loop_
_entity.id
_entity.type
_entity.pdbx_description
1 polymer ?
#
loop_
_entity_poly.entity_id
_entity_poly.type
_entity_poly.pdbx_seq_one_letter_code
_entity_poly.pdbx_strand_id
1 'polypeptide(L)' 'MSFQAYIDNIYAKTGKTPEDFLEDAKTEKMVGPDVKVMDIVTWLKTKYGLGHGHAMAIILTFRNAGAIPPAGKK' A
#
# COMPACT_ATOMS: atom_id res chain seq x y z
N MET A 1 -1.24 -3.74 17.81
CA MET A 1 -1.08 -4.72 16.72
C MET A 1 0.21 -4.45 15.98
N SER A 2 0.99 -5.48 15.72
CA SER A 2 2.27 -5.30 15.03
C SER A 2 2.06 -5.09 13.53
N PHE A 3 3.08 -4.53 12.89
CA PHE A 3 3.06 -4.36 11.44
C PHE A 3 2.84 -5.69 10.72
N GLN A 4 3.52 -6.74 11.17
CA GLN A 4 3.38 -8.06 10.55
C GLN A 4 1.95 -8.58 10.67
N ALA A 5 1.27 -8.29 11.78
CA ALA A 5 -0.12 -8.70 11.94
C ALA A 5 -1.02 -8.04 10.90
N TYR A 6 -0.77 -6.77 10.58
CA TYR A 6 -1.50 -6.11 9.50
C TYR A 6 -1.26 -6.81 8.16
N ILE A 7 -0.01 -7.13 7.87
CA ILE A 7 0.33 -7.80 6.62
C ILE A 7 -0.33 -9.18 6.54
N ASP A 8 -0.30 -9.93 7.63
CA ASP A 8 -0.94 -11.26 7.68
C ASP A 8 -2.45 -11.16 7.46
N ASN A 9 -3.09 -10.16 8.08
CA ASN A 9 -4.53 -9.95 7.92
C ASN A 9 -4.88 -9.55 6.49
N ILE A 10 -4.06 -8.72 5.87
CA ILE A 10 -4.27 -8.33 4.47
C ILE A 10 -4.17 -9.56 3.57
N TYR A 11 -3.19 -10.39 3.79
CA TYR A 11 -3.03 -11.61 3.01
C TYR A 11 -4.24 -12.53 3.18
N ALA A 12 -4.71 -12.69 4.42
CA ALA A 12 -5.88 -13.54 4.69
C ALA A 12 -7.13 -12.99 4.00
N LYS A 13 -7.24 -11.67 3.89
CA LYS A 13 -8.40 -11.03 3.29
C LYS A 13 -8.35 -10.99 1.78
N THR A 14 -7.19 -10.78 1.20
CA THR A 14 -7.05 -10.52 -0.24
C THR A 14 -6.31 -11.60 -1.00
N GLY A 15 -5.54 -12.43 -0.30
CA GLY A 15 -4.67 -13.40 -0.94
C GLY A 15 -3.43 -12.80 -1.58
N LYS A 16 -3.12 -11.54 -1.26
CA LYS A 16 -2.00 -10.82 -1.87
C LYS A 16 -0.96 -10.45 -0.84
N THR A 17 0.31 -10.54 -1.26
CA THR A 17 1.45 -10.08 -0.45
C THR A 17 1.73 -8.61 -0.78
N PRO A 18 2.54 -7.91 0.03
CA PRO A 18 2.94 -6.54 -0.31
C PRO A 18 3.58 -6.43 -1.69
N GLU A 19 4.35 -7.43 -2.10
CA GLU A 19 4.95 -7.44 -3.44
C GLU A 19 3.88 -7.50 -4.53
N ASP A 20 2.82 -8.28 -4.29
CA ASP A 20 1.71 -8.36 -5.23
C ASP A 20 1.02 -7.01 -5.39
N PHE A 21 0.81 -6.30 -4.28
CA PHE A 21 0.24 -4.96 -4.33
C PHE A 21 1.15 -3.99 -5.07
N LEU A 22 2.45 -4.11 -4.87
CA LEU A 22 3.41 -3.25 -5.56
C LEU A 22 3.36 -3.47 -7.07
N GLU A 23 3.28 -4.72 -7.52
CA GLU A 23 3.16 -5.02 -8.93
C GLU A 23 1.87 -4.44 -9.53
N ASP A 24 0.77 -4.59 -8.82
CA ASP A 24 -0.50 -4.01 -9.26
C ASP A 24 -0.41 -2.49 -9.34
N ALA A 25 0.24 -1.88 -8.34
CA ALA A 25 0.40 -0.43 -8.31
C ALA A 25 1.26 0.07 -9.47
N LYS A 26 2.31 -0.67 -9.81
CA LYS A 26 3.13 -0.32 -10.98
C LYS A 26 2.32 -0.39 -12.27
N THR A 27 1.52 -1.43 -12.40
CA THR A 27 0.66 -1.62 -13.57
C THR A 27 -0.33 -0.47 -13.71
N GLU A 28 -0.90 -0.02 -12.61
CA GLU A 28 -1.91 1.05 -12.61
C GLU A 28 -1.30 2.43 -12.40
N LYS A 29 0.02 2.52 -12.36
CA LYS A 29 0.75 3.78 -12.20
C LYS A 29 0.42 4.49 -10.89
N MET A 30 0.24 3.71 -9.83
CA MET A 30 -0.05 4.21 -8.49
C MET A 30 1.20 4.35 -7.65
N VAL A 31 2.38 4.28 -8.25
CA VAL A 31 3.66 4.53 -7.58
C VAL A 31 4.45 5.56 -8.34
N GLY A 32 5.42 6.18 -7.67
CA GLY A 32 6.26 7.18 -8.30
C GLY A 32 6.37 8.42 -7.42
N PRO A 33 7.25 9.38 -7.81
CA PRO A 33 7.50 10.55 -6.97
C PRO A 33 6.33 11.52 -6.89
N ASP A 34 5.43 11.49 -7.86
CA ASP A 34 4.32 12.44 -7.92
C ASP A 34 2.99 11.88 -7.43
N VAL A 35 2.95 10.60 -7.06
CA VAL A 35 1.71 9.97 -6.59
C VAL A 35 1.44 10.38 -5.15
N LYS A 36 0.21 10.78 -4.89
CA LYS A 36 -0.19 11.20 -3.54
C LYS A 36 -0.61 9.99 -2.72
N VAL A 37 -0.23 10.01 -1.44
CA VAL A 37 -0.58 8.93 -0.53
C VAL A 37 -2.10 8.71 -0.48
N MET A 38 -2.88 9.80 -0.45
CA MET A 38 -4.33 9.68 -0.39
C MET A 38 -4.92 8.99 -1.62
N ASP A 39 -4.31 9.18 -2.78
CA ASP A 39 -4.75 8.47 -3.99
C ASP A 39 -4.52 6.98 -3.84
N ILE A 40 -3.39 6.59 -3.27
CA ILE A 40 -3.09 5.18 -3.04
C ILE A 40 -4.07 4.60 -2.01
N VAL A 41 -4.35 5.33 -0.94
CA VAL A 41 -5.32 4.88 0.08
C VAL A 41 -6.68 4.64 -0.57
N THR A 42 -7.14 5.59 -1.37
CA THR A 42 -8.44 5.48 -2.06
C THR A 42 -8.44 4.27 -3.00
N TRP A 43 -7.37 4.08 -3.75
CA TRP A 43 -7.24 2.95 -4.66
C TRP A 43 -7.33 1.62 -3.91
N LEU A 44 -6.59 1.50 -2.80
CA LEU A 44 -6.60 0.27 -2.01
C LEU A 44 -7.96 0.01 -1.39
N LYS A 45 -8.62 1.05 -0.90
CA LYS A 45 -9.94 0.90 -0.31
C LYS A 45 -10.99 0.52 -1.35
N THR A 46 -10.91 1.14 -2.52
CA THR A 46 -11.90 0.93 -3.58
C THR A 46 -11.70 -0.41 -4.26
N LYS A 47 -10.46 -0.74 -4.60
CA LYS A 47 -10.18 -1.95 -5.38
C LYS A 47 -10.13 -3.20 -4.53
N TYR A 48 -9.59 -3.11 -3.33
CA TYR A 48 -9.35 -4.29 -2.49
C TYR A 48 -10.20 -4.31 -1.23
N GLY A 49 -10.94 -3.25 -0.95
CA GLY A 49 -11.79 -3.19 0.23
C GLY A 49 -11.01 -3.09 1.54
N LEU A 50 -9.78 -2.61 1.51
CA LEU A 50 -8.96 -2.50 2.72
C LEU A 50 -9.40 -1.32 3.57
N GLY A 51 -9.34 -1.48 4.90
CA GLY A 51 -9.55 -0.37 5.81
C GLY A 51 -8.36 0.58 5.79
N HIS A 52 -8.53 1.75 6.42
CA HIS A 52 -7.49 2.78 6.42
C HIS A 52 -6.17 2.26 7.02
N GLY A 53 -6.23 1.55 8.15
CA GLY A 53 -5.02 1.03 8.78
C GLY A 53 -4.30 0.04 7.90
N HIS A 54 -5.04 -0.85 7.23
CA HIS A 54 -4.44 -1.83 6.32
C HIS A 54 -3.85 -1.12 5.10
N ALA A 55 -4.54 -0.13 4.56
CA ALA A 55 -4.01 0.64 3.43
C ALA A 55 -2.70 1.34 3.81
N MET A 56 -2.63 1.90 5.01
CA MET A 56 -1.41 2.57 5.46
C MET A 56 -0.26 1.58 5.63
N ALA A 57 -0.55 0.34 6.04
CA ALA A 57 0.48 -0.69 6.13
C ALA A 57 1.07 -1.00 4.75
N ILE A 58 0.24 -1.09 3.73
CA ILE A 58 0.72 -1.29 2.37
C ILE A 58 1.54 -0.09 1.89
N ILE A 59 1.10 1.12 2.21
CA ILE A 59 1.85 2.32 1.84
C ILE A 59 3.24 2.30 2.47
N LEU A 60 3.34 1.85 3.72
CA LEU A 60 4.63 1.73 4.38
C LEU A 60 5.55 0.76 3.62
N THR A 61 5.01 -0.36 3.13
CA THR A 61 5.82 -1.28 2.34
C THR A 61 6.30 -0.63 1.05
N PHE A 62 5.46 0.21 0.42
CA PHE A 62 5.86 0.93 -0.80
C PHE A 62 6.99 1.91 -0.51
N ARG A 63 6.92 2.62 0.62
CA ARG A 63 8.01 3.53 1.02
C ARG A 63 9.30 2.77 1.27
N ASN A 64 9.22 1.64 1.96
CA ASN A 64 10.40 0.83 2.24
C ASN A 64 11.02 0.28 0.98
N ALA A 65 10.22 0.02 -0.03
CA ALA A 65 10.69 -0.46 -1.33
C ALA A 65 11.20 0.67 -2.24
N GLY A 66 11.05 1.92 -1.80
CA GLY A 66 11.46 3.07 -2.61
C GLY A 66 10.52 3.41 -3.74
N ALA A 67 9.31 2.87 -3.72
CA ALA A 67 8.34 3.10 -4.79
C ALA A 67 7.66 4.46 -4.69
N ILE A 68 7.58 5.01 -3.48
CA ILE A 68 7.02 6.34 -3.24
C ILE A 68 7.92 7.09 -2.25
N PRO A 69 7.80 8.43 -2.15
CA PRO A 69 8.63 9.20 -1.24
C PRO A 69 8.38 8.84 0.23
N PRO A 70 9.39 9.00 1.10
CA PRO A 70 9.22 8.75 2.52
C PRO A 70 8.22 9.70 3.17
N ALA A 71 7.65 9.25 4.28
CA ALA A 71 6.72 10.08 5.05
C ALA A 71 7.42 11.35 5.52
N GLY A 72 6.71 12.47 5.49
CA GLY A 72 7.24 13.75 5.94
C GLY A 72 8.21 14.41 4.99
N LYS A 73 8.48 13.82 3.85
CA LYS A 73 9.34 14.39 2.83
C LYS A 73 8.62 15.53 2.13
N LYS A 74 9.30 16.62 1.99
CA LYS A 74 8.77 17.77 1.28
C LYS A 74 9.16 17.75 -0.19
#